data_258c07b71c84f6113773a78880a1f098
#
_entry.id   258c07b71c84f6113773a78880a1f098
#
_cell.length_a   1.000
_cell.length_b   1.000
_cell.length_c   1.000
_cell.angle_alpha   90.00
_cell.angle_beta   90.00
_cell.angle_gamma   90.00
#
_symmetry.space_group_name_H-M   'P 1'
#
loop_
_entity.id
_entity.type
_entity.pdbx_description
1 polymer ?
#
loop_
_entity_poly.entity_id
_entity_poly.type
_entity_poly.pdbx_seq_one_letter_code
_entity_poly.pdbx_strand_id
1 'polypeptide(L)'
;MLKAGIVGLPNAGKSTLFNALVKGNQAMAANFPFCTIDPNIGIVDVPDQRLDQLAAIVDPKKIIPAAIEFVDIAGLVAGAHKGEGLGNTFLSHIKAADAILVVLRAFTDPDVTHVYGSVDPVRDYETLMLELVLSDLAVVSTAAERAVRAAHDGTPANKKRAEALVHIQTTLEKNTPVSELADADPTVLKELQLLTAKPRLVVFNIGEDVIADPQHDPAIAAWLTNGQKVSADFKANHVLFVSSKLEAELINLPAEEQSEFLESYGLTTPSLHTVIGTTYALLGLQSFFTAGPMEVRAWTIPVGATAPQAAGVIHTDFEERFIRAEVIGYNDYIACNGESGARDKGKLRSEGRDYTVADGDVLHIRFAPN
;
A
#
# COMPACT_ATOMS: atom_id res chain seq x y z
N MET A 1 11.76 -3.99 0.65
CA MET A 1 10.34 -3.92 1.12
C MET A 1 9.64 -2.95 0.20
N LEU A 2 8.34 -3.19 -0.14
CA LEU A 2 7.57 -2.22 -0.93
C LEU A 2 7.15 -1.04 -0.06
N LYS A 3 7.06 0.14 -0.69
CA LYS A 3 6.90 1.44 -0.03
C LYS A 3 5.59 2.10 -0.42
N ALA A 4 4.83 2.57 0.57
CA ALA A 4 3.66 3.40 0.37
C ALA A 4 3.96 4.86 0.76
N GLY A 5 3.86 5.77 -0.19
CA GLY A 5 4.10 7.20 0.06
C GLY A 5 2.82 7.91 0.48
N ILE A 6 2.85 8.59 1.61
CA ILE A 6 1.73 9.41 2.11
C ILE A 6 1.87 10.81 1.52
N VAL A 7 0.90 11.23 0.72
CA VAL A 7 0.88 12.52 0.03
C VAL A 7 -0.41 13.29 0.32
N GLY A 8 -0.39 14.60 0.10
CA GLY A 8 -1.54 15.48 0.27
C GLY A 8 -1.10 16.92 0.45
N LEU A 9 -2.04 17.86 0.46
CA LEU A 9 -1.76 19.27 0.68
C LEU A 9 -1.25 19.54 2.11
N PRO A 10 -0.62 20.68 2.37
CA PRO A 10 -0.29 21.10 3.73
C PRO A 10 -1.52 21.09 4.64
N ASN A 11 -1.34 20.71 5.90
CA ASN A 11 -2.40 20.66 6.92
C ASN A 11 -3.55 19.66 6.63
N ALA A 12 -3.33 18.68 5.74
CA ALA A 12 -4.30 17.58 5.54
C ALA A 12 -4.23 16.48 6.62
N GLY A 13 -3.25 16.54 7.54
CA GLY A 13 -3.07 15.57 8.62
C GLY A 13 -2.12 14.41 8.29
N LYS A 14 -1.33 14.52 7.20
CA LYS A 14 -0.38 13.47 6.76
C LYS A 14 0.59 13.00 7.83
N SER A 15 1.33 13.95 8.44
CA SER A 15 2.35 13.62 9.45
C SER A 15 1.71 13.10 10.74
N THR A 16 0.48 13.52 11.07
CA THR A 16 -0.29 12.96 12.19
C THR A 16 -0.64 11.49 11.89
N LEU A 17 -1.16 11.21 10.70
CA LEU A 17 -1.45 9.85 10.23
C LEU A 17 -0.20 8.98 10.20
N PHE A 18 0.90 9.47 9.63
CA PHE A 18 2.18 8.76 9.59
C PHE A 18 2.69 8.45 10.99
N ASN A 19 2.68 9.43 11.90
CA ASN A 19 3.11 9.22 13.28
C ASN A 19 2.23 8.20 14.00
N ALA A 20 0.93 8.20 13.74
CA ALA A 20 0.01 7.22 14.29
C ALA A 20 0.31 5.81 13.74
N LEU A 21 0.54 5.65 12.44
CA LEU A 21 0.94 4.39 11.83
C LEU A 21 2.24 3.83 12.44
N VAL A 22 3.27 4.67 12.59
CA VAL A 22 4.59 4.23 13.04
C VAL A 22 4.63 4.00 14.56
N LYS A 23 4.04 4.89 15.37
CA LYS A 23 4.08 4.76 16.84
C LYS A 23 3.31 3.55 17.35
N GLY A 24 2.21 3.19 16.72
CA GLY A 24 1.45 1.99 17.06
C GLY A 24 2.26 0.69 16.91
N ASN A 25 3.40 0.73 16.21
CA ASN A 25 4.23 -0.42 15.89
C ASN A 25 5.68 -0.31 16.38
N GLN A 26 5.98 0.59 17.33
CA GLN A 26 7.34 0.82 17.83
C GLN A 26 8.06 -0.43 18.41
N ALA A 27 7.33 -1.44 18.86
CA ALA A 27 7.91 -2.65 19.44
C ALA A 27 8.62 -3.54 18.39
N MET A 28 8.34 -3.38 17.10
CA MET A 28 8.78 -4.28 16.02
C MET A 28 9.97 -3.75 15.20
N ALA A 29 10.31 -2.47 15.29
CA ALA A 29 11.52 -1.91 14.63
C ALA A 29 12.81 -2.64 15.04
N ALA A 30 12.84 -3.27 16.22
CA ALA A 30 13.95 -4.07 16.71
C ALA A 30 14.13 -5.42 15.97
N ASN A 31 13.13 -5.89 15.22
CA ASN A 31 13.17 -7.19 14.54
C ASN A 31 13.68 -7.12 13.08
N PHE A 32 13.88 -5.92 12.53
CA PHE A 32 14.41 -5.74 11.18
C PHE A 32 15.84 -5.17 11.23
N PRO A 33 16.88 -6.02 11.12
CA PRO A 33 18.25 -5.56 11.00
C PRO A 33 18.43 -4.76 9.72
N PHE A 34 19.15 -3.62 9.78
CA PHE A 34 19.45 -2.69 8.68
C PHE A 34 18.41 -1.62 8.33
N CYS A 35 17.43 -1.31 9.19
CA CYS A 35 16.62 -0.13 8.99
C CYS A 35 17.42 1.12 9.32
N THR A 36 17.69 1.92 8.28
CA THR A 36 18.17 3.30 8.46
C THR A 36 17.05 4.09 9.15
N ILE A 37 17.36 4.74 10.27
CA ILE A 37 16.40 5.61 10.96
C ILE A 37 16.33 6.92 10.15
N ASP A 38 15.48 6.93 9.14
CA ASP A 38 15.06 8.15 8.48
C ASP A 38 13.77 8.60 9.18
N PRO A 39 13.68 9.85 9.67
CA PRO A 39 12.51 10.34 10.39
C PRO A 39 11.20 10.32 9.58
N ASN A 40 11.31 10.18 8.27
CA ASN A 40 10.16 10.14 7.37
C ASN A 40 9.83 8.73 6.85
N ILE A 41 10.51 7.69 7.34
CA ILE A 41 10.29 6.31 6.94
C ILE A 41 9.92 5.47 8.16
N GLY A 42 8.80 4.74 8.07
CA GLY A 42 8.32 3.86 9.13
C GLY A 42 7.96 2.47 8.61
N ILE A 43 8.43 1.45 9.32
CA ILE A 43 8.00 0.07 9.10
C ILE A 43 6.79 -0.19 9.97
N VAL A 44 5.74 -0.68 9.36
CA VAL A 44 4.43 -0.89 9.98
C VAL A 44 4.01 -2.33 9.78
N ASP A 45 3.64 -2.99 10.87
CA ASP A 45 3.13 -4.35 10.83
C ASP A 45 1.75 -4.40 10.15
N VAL A 46 1.53 -5.44 9.37
CA VAL A 46 0.23 -5.73 8.76
C VAL A 46 -0.61 -6.49 9.76
N PRO A 47 -1.72 -5.92 10.27
CA PRO A 47 -2.61 -6.60 11.20
C PRO A 47 -3.23 -7.83 10.52
N ASP A 48 -3.07 -9.00 11.13
CA ASP A 48 -3.60 -10.25 10.60
C ASP A 48 -4.00 -11.19 11.76
N GLN A 49 -5.30 -11.29 12.01
CA GLN A 49 -5.86 -12.14 13.06
C GLN A 49 -5.54 -13.64 12.89
N ARG A 50 -5.17 -14.04 11.67
CA ARG A 50 -4.79 -15.43 11.40
C ARG A 50 -3.53 -15.85 12.14
N LEU A 51 -2.60 -14.90 12.38
CA LEU A 51 -1.38 -15.16 13.17
C LEU A 51 -1.70 -15.56 14.61
N ASP A 52 -2.62 -14.85 15.26
CA ASP A 52 -3.01 -15.14 16.65
C ASP A 52 -3.69 -16.50 16.76
N GLN A 53 -4.52 -16.86 15.78
CA GLN A 53 -5.18 -18.16 15.76
C GLN A 53 -4.19 -19.31 15.50
N LEU A 54 -3.20 -19.12 14.62
CA LEU A 54 -2.12 -20.09 14.42
C LEU A 54 -1.26 -20.22 15.69
N ALA A 55 -0.94 -19.10 16.34
CA ALA A 55 -0.16 -19.07 17.56
C ALA A 55 -0.87 -19.78 18.72
N ALA A 56 -2.18 -19.65 18.84
CA ALA A 56 -2.97 -20.36 19.84
C ALA A 56 -2.89 -21.89 19.72
N ILE A 57 -2.65 -22.42 18.50
CA ILE A 57 -2.51 -23.87 18.26
C ILE A 57 -1.07 -24.35 18.55
N VAL A 58 -0.07 -23.53 18.16
CA VAL A 58 1.35 -23.96 18.14
C VAL A 58 2.09 -23.57 19.41
N ASP A 59 1.58 -22.57 20.16
CA ASP A 59 2.22 -21.96 21.34
C ASP A 59 3.69 -21.54 21.09
N PRO A 60 3.94 -20.63 20.12
CA PRO A 60 5.28 -20.29 19.67
C PRO A 60 5.98 -19.34 20.66
N LYS A 61 7.32 -19.33 20.62
CA LYS A 61 8.12 -18.36 21.37
C LYS A 61 8.01 -16.93 20.81
N LYS A 62 7.71 -16.79 19.52
CA LYS A 62 7.61 -15.50 18.82
C LYS A 62 6.49 -15.52 17.79
N ILE A 63 5.80 -14.38 17.64
CA ILE A 63 4.86 -14.10 16.57
C ILE A 63 5.46 -12.95 15.76
N ILE A 64 5.56 -13.12 14.44
CA ILE A 64 6.16 -12.13 13.55
C ILE A 64 5.18 -11.84 12.40
N PRO A 65 4.55 -10.66 12.38
CA PRO A 65 3.64 -10.25 11.32
C PRO A 65 4.39 -9.92 10.02
N ALA A 66 3.66 -9.83 8.92
CA ALA A 66 4.13 -9.18 7.70
C ALA A 66 4.27 -7.68 7.95
N ALA A 67 5.10 -7.00 7.15
CA ALA A 67 5.30 -5.57 7.30
C ALA A 67 5.40 -4.87 5.95
N ILE A 68 5.01 -3.59 5.94
CA ILE A 68 5.19 -2.66 4.82
C ILE A 68 5.86 -1.37 5.28
N GLU A 69 6.48 -0.66 4.35
CA GLU A 69 7.15 0.60 4.61
C GLU A 69 6.25 1.77 4.23
N PHE A 70 6.00 2.68 5.16
CA PHE A 70 5.34 3.96 4.90
C PHE A 70 6.36 5.08 4.88
N VAL A 71 6.15 6.06 3.98
CA VAL A 71 7.02 7.24 3.84
C VAL A 71 6.16 8.48 3.95
N ASP A 72 6.45 9.36 4.94
CA ASP A 72 5.83 10.69 5.01
C ASP A 72 6.49 11.60 3.98
N ILE A 73 5.77 11.90 2.92
CA ILE A 73 6.24 12.78 1.86
C ILE A 73 5.75 14.21 2.16
N ALA A 74 6.69 15.13 2.29
CA ALA A 74 6.39 16.54 2.57
C ALA A 74 5.26 17.08 1.67
N GLY A 75 4.39 17.93 2.24
CA GLY A 75 3.19 18.39 1.53
C GLY A 75 3.50 19.09 0.22
N LEU A 76 2.68 18.82 -0.78
CA LEU A 76 2.73 19.48 -2.09
C LEU A 76 2.39 20.97 -1.94
N VAL A 77 3.22 21.83 -2.53
CA VAL A 77 2.88 23.22 -2.79
C VAL A 77 2.61 23.37 -4.29
N ALA A 78 1.57 24.11 -4.66
CA ALA A 78 1.24 24.35 -6.07
C ALA A 78 2.46 24.89 -6.84
N GLY A 79 2.71 24.37 -8.05
CA GLY A 79 3.89 24.72 -8.86
C GLY A 79 5.10 23.82 -8.63
N ALA A 80 4.96 22.69 -7.93
CA ALA A 80 6.05 21.74 -7.67
C ALA A 80 6.71 21.23 -8.97
N HIS A 81 5.95 21.08 -10.05
CA HIS A 81 6.43 20.63 -11.37
C HIS A 81 7.40 21.61 -12.04
N LYS A 82 7.43 22.91 -11.65
CA LYS A 82 8.33 23.93 -12.22
C LYS A 82 9.78 23.83 -11.75
N GLY A 83 10.07 22.89 -10.85
CA GLY A 83 11.45 22.51 -10.52
C GLY A 83 12.18 23.44 -9.57
N GLU A 84 11.51 24.32 -8.86
CA GLU A 84 12.14 25.17 -7.86
C GLU A 84 12.16 24.51 -6.47
N GLY A 85 13.33 24.00 -6.06
CA GLY A 85 13.61 23.59 -4.68
C GLY A 85 12.80 22.39 -4.17
N LEU A 86 11.89 22.61 -3.21
CA LEU A 86 11.13 21.58 -2.50
C LEU A 86 10.25 20.70 -3.40
N GLY A 87 9.79 21.21 -4.56
CA GLY A 87 8.97 20.44 -5.51
C GLY A 87 9.69 19.24 -6.10
N ASN A 88 10.97 19.37 -6.48
CA ASN A 88 11.75 18.26 -7.02
C ASN A 88 11.97 17.15 -6.00
N THR A 89 12.22 17.50 -4.74
CA THR A 89 12.39 16.55 -3.64
C THR A 89 11.08 15.77 -3.40
N PHE A 90 9.93 16.46 -3.40
CA PHE A 90 8.61 15.86 -3.29
C PHE A 90 8.36 14.81 -4.40
N LEU A 91 8.55 15.20 -5.67
CA LEU A 91 8.34 14.29 -6.81
C LEU A 91 9.32 13.11 -6.80
N SER A 92 10.56 13.30 -6.33
CA SER A 92 11.53 12.21 -6.21
C SER A 92 11.13 11.18 -5.14
N HIS A 93 10.57 11.62 -4.02
CA HIS A 93 10.06 10.72 -2.98
C HIS A 93 8.85 9.93 -3.47
N ILE A 94 7.91 10.58 -4.19
CA ILE A 94 6.79 9.84 -4.81
C ILE A 94 7.31 8.82 -5.83
N LYS A 95 8.34 9.18 -6.61
CA LYS A 95 8.94 8.28 -7.60
C LYS A 95 9.50 7.01 -6.94
N ALA A 96 10.06 7.13 -5.75
CA ALA A 96 10.63 6.01 -4.99
C ALA A 96 9.56 5.13 -4.30
N ALA A 97 8.32 5.58 -4.17
CA ALA A 97 7.23 4.81 -3.61
C ALA A 97 6.62 3.85 -4.65
N ASP A 98 6.08 2.72 -4.20
CA ASP A 98 5.39 1.72 -5.04
C ASP A 98 3.89 1.97 -5.13
N ALA A 99 3.29 2.58 -4.09
CA ALA A 99 1.90 3.03 -4.06
C ALA A 99 1.79 4.40 -3.39
N ILE A 100 0.67 5.09 -3.58
CA ILE A 100 0.42 6.43 -3.08
C ILE A 100 -0.85 6.44 -2.22
N LEU A 101 -0.74 6.90 -0.98
CA LEU A 101 -1.88 7.25 -0.13
C LEU A 101 -2.14 8.75 -0.24
N VAL A 102 -3.24 9.11 -0.85
CA VAL A 102 -3.66 10.49 -1.04
C VAL A 102 -4.51 10.91 0.15
N VAL A 103 -3.92 11.62 1.12
CA VAL A 103 -4.62 12.11 2.31
C VAL A 103 -5.29 13.45 2.00
N LEU A 104 -6.60 13.47 2.09
CA LEU A 104 -7.45 14.62 1.82
C LEU A 104 -8.08 15.11 3.13
N ARG A 105 -7.98 16.42 3.36
CA ARG A 105 -8.62 17.04 4.52
C ARG A 105 -10.13 17.12 4.34
N ALA A 106 -10.86 16.44 5.21
CA ALA A 106 -12.32 16.43 5.25
C ALA A 106 -12.86 16.74 6.66
N PHE A 107 -12.10 17.48 7.45
CA PHE A 107 -12.47 17.98 8.77
C PHE A 107 -12.34 19.50 8.83
N THR A 108 -13.13 20.14 9.67
CA THR A 108 -13.05 21.55 9.99
C THR A 108 -12.38 21.74 11.36
N ASP A 109 -11.37 22.60 11.41
CA ASP A 109 -10.69 22.97 12.64
C ASP A 109 -10.32 24.47 12.52
N PRO A 110 -10.83 25.36 13.42
CA PRO A 110 -10.59 26.78 13.38
C PRO A 110 -9.12 27.15 13.60
N ASP A 111 -8.37 26.29 14.32
CA ASP A 111 -6.95 26.54 14.64
C ASP A 111 -6.02 26.07 13.52
N VAL A 112 -6.54 25.30 12.55
CA VAL A 112 -5.76 24.75 11.43
C VAL A 112 -6.18 25.40 10.13
N THR A 113 -5.37 26.33 9.62
CA THR A 113 -5.65 27.03 8.36
C THR A 113 -5.59 26.09 7.15
N HIS A 114 -6.60 26.17 6.26
CA HIS A 114 -6.56 25.50 4.96
C HIS A 114 -5.84 26.37 3.92
N VAL A 115 -5.04 25.76 3.03
CA VAL A 115 -4.26 26.48 2.00
C VAL A 115 -5.15 27.38 1.12
N TYR A 116 -6.36 26.91 0.80
CA TYR A 116 -7.33 27.65 -0.03
C TYR A 116 -8.45 28.31 0.77
N GLY A 117 -8.34 28.39 2.09
CA GLY A 117 -9.33 29.04 2.98
C GLY A 117 -10.63 28.27 3.17
N SER A 118 -10.87 27.16 2.47
CA SER A 118 -12.06 26.30 2.62
C SER A 118 -11.69 24.85 2.43
N VAL A 119 -12.38 23.95 3.14
CA VAL A 119 -12.21 22.49 3.00
C VAL A 119 -12.97 22.03 1.77
N ASP A 120 -12.26 21.42 0.83
CA ASP A 120 -12.81 20.79 -0.37
C ASP A 120 -11.87 19.66 -0.82
N PRO A 121 -12.11 18.42 -0.38
CA PRO A 121 -11.25 17.30 -0.68
C PRO A 121 -11.14 16.98 -2.18
N VAL A 122 -12.18 17.26 -2.96
CA VAL A 122 -12.18 16.98 -4.41
C VAL A 122 -11.25 17.94 -5.13
N ARG A 123 -11.36 19.24 -4.86
CA ARG A 123 -10.45 20.25 -5.38
C ARG A 123 -8.99 19.98 -4.98
N ASP A 124 -8.78 19.56 -3.72
CA ASP A 124 -7.44 19.26 -3.21
C ASP A 124 -6.84 18.05 -3.93
N TYR A 125 -7.66 17.02 -4.22
CA TYR A 125 -7.28 15.89 -5.04
C TYR A 125 -6.93 16.30 -6.47
N GLU A 126 -7.79 17.09 -7.14
CA GLU A 126 -7.53 17.57 -8.50
C GLU A 126 -6.23 18.38 -8.58
N THR A 127 -5.97 19.23 -7.59
CA THR A 127 -4.72 20.01 -7.52
C THR A 127 -3.50 19.10 -7.44
N LEU A 128 -3.55 18.09 -6.58
CA LEU A 128 -2.46 17.13 -6.41
C LEU A 128 -2.24 16.32 -7.69
N MET A 129 -3.31 15.82 -8.29
CA MET A 129 -3.24 15.03 -9.52
C MET A 129 -2.70 15.83 -10.70
N LEU A 130 -3.09 17.11 -10.82
CA LEU A 130 -2.55 18.00 -11.85
C LEU A 130 -1.04 18.13 -11.78
N GLU A 131 -0.46 18.28 -10.57
CA GLU A 131 1.00 18.38 -10.40
C GLU A 131 1.70 17.06 -10.82
N LEU A 132 1.11 15.90 -10.51
CA LEU A 132 1.64 14.60 -10.92
C LEU A 132 1.58 14.42 -12.45
N VAL A 133 0.45 14.79 -13.07
CA VAL A 133 0.25 14.74 -14.53
C VAL A 133 1.26 15.65 -15.24
N LEU A 134 1.45 16.89 -14.76
CA LEU A 134 2.41 17.82 -15.36
C LEU A 134 3.86 17.32 -15.23
N SER A 135 4.19 16.69 -14.11
CA SER A 135 5.50 16.06 -13.92
C SER A 135 5.72 14.91 -14.91
N ASP A 136 4.74 14.02 -15.05
CA ASP A 136 4.82 12.91 -16.00
C ASP A 136 4.85 13.39 -17.45
N LEU A 137 4.06 14.41 -17.79
CA LEU A 137 4.03 15.00 -19.12
C LEU A 137 5.41 15.53 -19.54
N ALA A 138 6.13 16.19 -18.64
CA ALA A 138 7.49 16.67 -18.93
C ALA A 138 8.47 15.51 -19.25
N VAL A 139 8.38 14.41 -18.49
CA VAL A 139 9.20 13.21 -18.70
C VAL A 139 8.85 12.53 -20.03
N VAL A 140 7.53 12.31 -20.24
CA VAL A 140 7.02 11.59 -21.41
C VAL A 140 7.28 12.39 -22.71
N SER A 141 7.07 13.72 -22.71
CA SER A 141 7.34 14.57 -23.88
C SER A 141 8.79 14.45 -24.36
N THR A 142 9.75 14.50 -23.41
CA THR A 142 11.18 14.30 -23.74
C THR A 142 11.45 12.90 -24.30
N ALA A 143 10.84 11.86 -23.73
CA ALA A 143 11.00 10.48 -24.19
C ALA A 143 10.34 10.26 -25.55
N ALA A 144 9.15 10.82 -25.79
CA ALA A 144 8.41 10.74 -27.03
C ALA A 144 9.18 11.37 -28.21
N GLU A 145 9.72 12.58 -28.02
CA GLU A 145 10.55 13.25 -29.03
C GLU A 145 11.77 12.41 -29.44
N ARG A 146 12.43 11.77 -28.47
CA ARG A 146 13.58 10.88 -28.74
C ARG A 146 13.16 9.63 -29.49
N ALA A 147 12.02 9.02 -29.07
CA ALA A 147 11.51 7.80 -29.70
C ALA A 147 11.03 8.06 -31.14
N VAL A 148 10.36 9.17 -31.40
CA VAL A 148 9.92 9.56 -32.75
C VAL A 148 11.12 9.74 -33.65
N ARG A 149 12.21 10.40 -33.20
CA ARG A 149 13.46 10.51 -33.97
C ARG A 149 14.09 9.13 -34.24
N ALA A 150 14.13 8.25 -33.26
CA ALA A 150 14.66 6.89 -33.45
C ALA A 150 13.81 6.05 -34.41
N ALA A 151 12.50 6.25 -34.45
CA ALA A 151 11.59 5.52 -35.35
C ALA A 151 11.81 5.81 -36.86
N HIS A 152 12.58 6.86 -37.19
CA HIS A 152 12.98 7.16 -38.59
C HIS A 152 13.88 6.08 -39.18
N ASP A 153 14.53 5.23 -38.37
CA ASP A 153 15.29 4.08 -38.86
C ASP A 153 14.41 2.96 -39.44
N GLY A 154 13.10 3.06 -39.27
CA GLY A 154 12.10 2.12 -39.80
C GLY A 154 11.91 0.85 -38.97
N THR A 155 12.68 0.66 -37.88
CA THR A 155 12.66 -0.54 -37.05
C THR A 155 11.26 -0.69 -36.38
N PRO A 156 10.59 -1.87 -36.48
CA PRO A 156 9.26 -2.07 -35.88
C PRO A 156 9.21 -1.80 -34.39
N ALA A 157 10.25 -2.16 -33.64
CA ALA A 157 10.35 -1.92 -32.20
C ALA A 157 10.36 -0.42 -31.87
N ASN A 158 11.15 0.39 -32.61
CA ASN A 158 11.22 1.84 -32.42
C ASN A 158 9.90 2.53 -32.78
N LYS A 159 9.20 2.07 -33.83
CA LYS A 159 7.87 2.58 -34.19
C LYS A 159 6.85 2.30 -33.12
N LYS A 160 6.76 1.04 -32.64
CA LYS A 160 5.85 0.66 -31.55
C LYS A 160 6.09 1.48 -30.27
N ARG A 161 7.37 1.68 -29.92
CA ARG A 161 7.74 2.49 -28.76
C ARG A 161 7.33 3.96 -28.91
N ALA A 162 7.54 4.55 -30.11
CA ALA A 162 7.15 5.92 -30.38
C ALA A 162 5.63 6.08 -30.31
N GLU A 163 4.86 5.16 -30.89
CA GLU A 163 3.39 5.14 -30.82
C GLU A 163 2.90 5.08 -29.37
N ALA A 164 3.47 4.17 -28.56
CA ALA A 164 3.09 4.05 -27.14
C ALA A 164 3.37 5.34 -26.36
N LEU A 165 4.52 5.98 -26.55
CA LEU A 165 4.89 7.21 -25.86
C LEU A 165 4.03 8.40 -26.29
N VAL A 166 3.71 8.52 -27.59
CA VAL A 166 2.80 9.57 -28.11
C VAL A 166 1.39 9.36 -27.58
N HIS A 167 0.94 8.12 -27.46
CA HIS A 167 -0.37 7.81 -26.87
C HIS A 167 -0.44 8.24 -25.39
N ILE A 168 0.56 7.90 -24.59
CA ILE A 168 0.66 8.33 -23.18
C ILE A 168 0.73 9.87 -23.11
N GLN A 169 1.54 10.52 -23.94
CA GLN A 169 1.63 11.98 -23.99
C GLN A 169 0.25 12.62 -24.23
N THR A 170 -0.46 12.16 -25.26
CA THR A 170 -1.78 12.69 -25.62
C THR A 170 -2.80 12.51 -24.48
N THR A 171 -2.69 11.44 -23.70
CA THR A 171 -3.54 11.19 -22.52
C THR A 171 -3.25 12.20 -21.43
N LEU A 172 -1.96 12.41 -21.10
CA LEU A 172 -1.53 13.37 -20.09
C LEU A 172 -1.86 14.83 -20.48
N GLU A 173 -1.75 15.19 -21.77
CA GLU A 173 -2.17 16.52 -22.29
C GLU A 173 -3.65 16.82 -22.07
N LYS A 174 -4.49 15.77 -21.95
CA LYS A 174 -5.91 15.88 -21.58
C LYS A 174 -6.15 15.91 -20.08
N ASN A 175 -5.08 16.06 -19.28
CA ASN A 175 -5.12 15.97 -17.82
C ASN A 175 -5.68 14.64 -17.30
N THR A 176 -5.47 13.54 -18.03
CA THR A 176 -5.91 12.20 -17.64
C THR A 176 -4.71 11.41 -17.10
N PRO A 177 -4.78 10.86 -15.86
CA PRO A 177 -3.74 10.00 -15.30
C PRO A 177 -3.50 8.76 -16.16
N VAL A 178 -2.24 8.32 -16.25
CA VAL A 178 -1.88 7.14 -17.05
C VAL A 178 -2.52 5.84 -16.51
N SER A 179 -2.83 5.77 -15.23
CA SER A 179 -3.57 4.64 -14.64
C SER A 179 -4.97 4.41 -15.22
N GLU A 180 -5.55 5.42 -15.88
CA GLU A 180 -6.86 5.33 -16.55
C GLU A 180 -6.73 4.85 -18.01
N LEU A 181 -5.50 4.71 -18.53
CA LEU A 181 -5.21 4.22 -19.86
C LEU A 181 -5.10 2.69 -19.86
N ALA A 182 -6.14 2.01 -20.34
CA ALA A 182 -6.25 0.55 -20.25
C ALA A 182 -5.20 -0.21 -21.10
N ASP A 183 -4.68 0.40 -22.16
CA ASP A 183 -3.75 -0.17 -23.13
C ASP A 183 -2.32 0.39 -23.04
N ALA A 184 -1.97 1.03 -21.92
CA ALA A 184 -0.62 1.53 -21.69
C ALA A 184 0.42 0.39 -21.73
N ASP A 185 1.53 0.58 -22.49
CA ASP A 185 2.60 -0.42 -22.57
C ASP A 185 3.32 -0.56 -21.22
N PRO A 186 3.23 -1.72 -20.55
CA PRO A 186 3.81 -1.91 -19.20
C PRO A 186 5.32 -1.71 -19.17
N THR A 187 6.02 -1.96 -20.28
CA THR A 187 7.48 -1.78 -20.39
C THR A 187 7.83 -0.30 -20.31
N VAL A 188 7.07 0.54 -21.00
CA VAL A 188 7.24 2.00 -20.99
C VAL A 188 6.93 2.56 -19.61
N LEU A 189 5.83 2.10 -18.98
CA LEU A 189 5.45 2.54 -17.64
C LEU A 189 6.54 2.23 -16.62
N LYS A 190 7.07 1.01 -16.64
CA LYS A 190 8.13 0.57 -15.73
C LYS A 190 9.42 1.33 -15.94
N GLU A 191 9.80 1.59 -17.20
CA GLU A 191 11.03 2.30 -17.55
C GLU A 191 11.00 3.77 -17.09
N LEU A 192 9.89 4.47 -17.36
CA LEU A 192 9.75 5.89 -17.04
C LEU A 192 9.35 6.13 -15.57
N GLN A 193 8.88 5.11 -14.86
CA GLN A 193 8.42 5.20 -13.48
C GLN A 193 7.40 6.34 -13.29
N LEU A 194 6.38 6.38 -14.17
CA LEU A 194 5.39 7.43 -14.16
C LEU A 194 4.60 7.47 -12.84
N LEU A 195 4.44 8.68 -12.31
CA LEU A 195 3.80 8.91 -11.01
C LEU A 195 2.32 8.59 -11.05
N THR A 196 1.65 9.00 -12.14
CA THR A 196 0.21 8.78 -12.34
C THR A 196 -0.15 7.35 -12.75
N ALA A 197 0.85 6.49 -13.03
CA ALA A 197 0.65 5.06 -13.25
C ALA A 197 0.64 4.24 -11.95
N LYS A 198 1.11 4.82 -10.84
CA LYS A 198 1.17 4.12 -9.54
C LYS A 198 -0.22 3.88 -8.98
N PRO A 199 -0.44 2.72 -8.32
CA PRO A 199 -1.69 2.46 -7.60
C PRO A 199 -1.90 3.50 -6.49
N ARG A 200 -3.14 3.95 -6.31
CA ARG A 200 -3.50 5.00 -5.35
C ARG A 200 -4.65 4.58 -4.46
N LEU A 201 -4.61 5.06 -3.23
CA LEU A 201 -5.67 4.94 -2.23
C LEU A 201 -6.01 6.34 -1.72
N VAL A 202 -7.28 6.71 -1.76
CA VAL A 202 -7.75 7.99 -1.22
C VAL A 202 -8.12 7.80 0.25
N VAL A 203 -7.56 8.63 1.12
CA VAL A 203 -7.84 8.64 2.56
C VAL A 203 -8.45 9.98 2.94
N PHE A 204 -9.72 9.98 3.30
CA PHE A 204 -10.38 11.14 3.88
C PHE A 204 -10.02 11.21 5.37
N ASN A 205 -9.25 12.24 5.74
CA ASN A 205 -9.02 12.56 7.14
C ASN A 205 -10.21 13.39 7.64
N ILE A 206 -11.09 12.76 8.41
CA ILE A 206 -12.38 13.29 8.86
C ILE A 206 -12.36 13.67 10.35
N GLY A 207 -13.39 14.39 10.79
CA GLY A 207 -13.62 14.69 12.21
C GLY A 207 -14.01 13.44 12.99
N GLU A 208 -13.85 13.51 14.31
CA GLU A 208 -14.20 12.42 15.23
C GLU A 208 -15.72 12.23 15.32
N ASP A 209 -16.46 13.30 15.12
CA ASP A 209 -17.92 13.38 15.19
C ASP A 209 -18.65 12.57 14.12
N VAL A 210 -17.98 12.32 12.97
CA VAL A 210 -18.56 11.60 11.83
C VAL A 210 -17.92 10.23 11.58
N ILE A 211 -16.95 9.80 12.39
CA ILE A 211 -16.17 8.57 12.14
C ILE A 211 -17.00 7.29 12.21
N ALA A 212 -18.06 7.26 13.02
CA ALA A 212 -18.92 6.10 13.17
C ALA A 212 -19.65 5.73 11.87
N ASP A 213 -20.06 6.73 11.10
CA ASP A 213 -20.83 6.54 9.87
C ASP A 213 -20.57 7.68 8.86
N PRO A 214 -19.34 7.75 8.32
CA PRO A 214 -18.91 8.86 7.48
C PRO A 214 -19.68 8.96 6.16
N GLN A 215 -20.22 7.85 5.66
CA GLN A 215 -20.91 7.84 4.37
C GLN A 215 -22.30 8.52 4.43
N HIS A 216 -22.88 8.62 5.61
CA HIS A 216 -24.17 9.29 5.83
C HIS A 216 -24.01 10.77 6.18
N ASP A 217 -22.78 11.27 6.40
CA ASP A 217 -22.55 12.71 6.50
C ASP A 217 -22.82 13.41 5.15
N PRO A 218 -23.69 14.44 5.09
CA PRO A 218 -24.09 15.06 3.84
C PRO A 218 -22.92 15.70 3.05
N ALA A 219 -21.91 16.26 3.74
CA ALA A 219 -20.76 16.87 3.09
C ALA A 219 -19.85 15.80 2.50
N ILE A 220 -19.58 14.72 3.25
CA ILE A 220 -18.78 13.59 2.77
C ILE A 220 -19.48 12.91 1.58
N ALA A 221 -20.78 12.64 1.67
CA ALA A 221 -21.55 12.06 0.58
C ALA A 221 -21.53 12.92 -0.70
N ALA A 222 -21.61 14.24 -0.57
CA ALA A 222 -21.48 15.17 -1.67
C ALA A 222 -20.06 15.13 -2.29
N TRP A 223 -19.01 15.12 -1.47
CA TRP A 223 -17.62 15.01 -1.95
C TRP A 223 -17.37 13.69 -2.65
N LEU A 224 -17.85 12.56 -2.13
CA LEU A 224 -17.73 11.25 -2.79
C LEU A 224 -18.42 11.26 -4.16
N THR A 225 -19.65 11.77 -4.23
CA THR A 225 -20.42 11.87 -5.47
C THR A 225 -19.72 12.75 -6.51
N ASN A 226 -19.14 13.87 -6.09
CA ASN A 226 -18.38 14.75 -6.98
C ASN A 226 -17.04 14.14 -7.37
N GLY A 227 -16.32 13.52 -6.43
CA GLY A 227 -15.07 12.84 -6.69
C GLY A 227 -15.20 11.72 -7.72
N GLN A 228 -16.28 10.93 -7.68
CA GLN A 228 -16.55 9.88 -8.65
C GLN A 228 -16.71 10.39 -10.09
N LYS A 229 -17.07 11.67 -10.28
CA LYS A 229 -17.10 12.31 -11.59
C LYS A 229 -15.73 12.75 -12.07
N VAL A 230 -14.79 12.95 -11.13
CA VAL A 230 -13.44 13.43 -11.39
C VAL A 230 -12.47 12.28 -11.65
N SER A 231 -12.52 11.20 -10.85
CA SER A 231 -11.60 10.07 -10.96
C SER A 231 -12.20 8.75 -10.49
N ALA A 232 -11.71 7.67 -11.10
CA ALA A 232 -12.00 6.30 -10.66
C ALA A 232 -11.44 5.99 -9.26
N ASP A 233 -10.50 6.78 -8.75
CA ASP A 233 -9.92 6.63 -7.41
C ASP A 233 -10.94 6.86 -6.29
N PHE A 234 -12.06 7.54 -6.59
CA PHE A 234 -13.17 7.73 -5.64
C PHE A 234 -14.22 6.59 -5.65
N LYS A 235 -13.95 5.47 -6.30
CA LYS A 235 -14.80 4.28 -6.18
C LYS A 235 -14.75 3.72 -4.76
N ALA A 236 -15.84 3.08 -4.32
CA ALA A 236 -16.05 2.64 -2.95
C ALA A 236 -14.87 1.86 -2.30
N ASN A 237 -14.17 1.03 -3.09
CA ASN A 237 -13.07 0.21 -2.57
C ASN A 237 -11.71 0.94 -2.51
N HIS A 238 -11.62 2.19 -2.97
CA HIS A 238 -10.39 2.96 -3.02
C HIS A 238 -10.45 4.21 -2.13
N VAL A 239 -11.54 4.39 -1.38
CA VAL A 239 -11.71 5.50 -0.44
C VAL A 239 -11.83 4.95 0.97
N LEU A 240 -10.99 5.43 1.86
CA LEU A 240 -11.03 5.12 3.29
C LEU A 240 -11.24 6.38 4.11
N PHE A 241 -11.79 6.20 5.32
CA PHE A 241 -12.04 7.26 6.28
C PHE A 241 -11.21 7.03 7.53
N VAL A 242 -10.50 8.06 7.99
CA VAL A 242 -9.66 8.01 9.17
C VAL A 242 -9.79 9.32 9.92
N SER A 243 -9.91 9.29 11.23
CA SER A 243 -9.61 10.46 12.06
C SER A 243 -8.18 10.33 12.58
N SER A 244 -7.25 11.04 11.94
CA SER A 244 -5.84 10.99 12.34
C SER A 244 -5.63 11.46 13.78
N LYS A 245 -6.51 12.33 14.31
CA LYS A 245 -6.47 12.79 15.68
C LYS A 245 -6.88 11.69 16.64
N LEU A 246 -8.02 11.03 16.39
CA LEU A 246 -8.51 9.90 17.20
C LEU A 246 -7.49 8.77 17.24
N GLU A 247 -6.89 8.41 16.10
CA GLU A 247 -5.86 7.38 16.04
C GLU A 247 -4.59 7.77 16.83
N ALA A 248 -4.21 9.05 16.81
CA ALA A 248 -3.08 9.54 17.59
C ALA A 248 -3.38 9.53 19.11
N GLU A 249 -4.61 9.73 19.53
CA GLU A 249 -5.04 9.61 20.92
C GLU A 249 -5.07 8.14 21.36
N LEU A 250 -5.67 7.26 20.55
CA LEU A 250 -5.79 5.83 20.82
C LEU A 250 -4.44 5.17 21.14
N ILE A 251 -3.38 5.50 20.38
CA ILE A 251 -2.04 4.93 20.58
C ILE A 251 -1.44 5.31 21.94
N ASN A 252 -1.82 6.42 22.51
CA ASN A 252 -1.32 6.88 23.81
C ASN A 252 -2.08 6.26 25.00
N LEU A 253 -3.18 5.52 24.75
CA LEU A 253 -3.96 4.84 25.78
C LEU A 253 -3.35 3.48 26.14
N PRO A 254 -3.48 3.04 27.40
CA PRO A 254 -3.21 1.65 27.78
C PRO A 254 -4.07 0.67 26.97
N ALA A 255 -3.53 -0.51 26.66
CA ALA A 255 -4.23 -1.49 25.82
C ALA A 255 -5.62 -1.88 26.35
N GLU A 256 -5.78 -1.88 27.68
CA GLU A 256 -7.05 -2.21 28.36
C GLU A 256 -8.14 -1.15 28.11
N GLU A 257 -7.75 0.12 27.87
CA GLU A 257 -8.66 1.25 27.64
C GLU A 257 -8.98 1.45 26.15
N GLN A 258 -8.19 0.89 25.25
CA GLN A 258 -8.34 1.11 23.80
C GLN A 258 -9.70 0.61 23.27
N SER A 259 -10.17 -0.52 23.75
CA SER A 259 -11.46 -1.09 23.31
C SER A 259 -12.63 -0.21 23.71
N GLU A 260 -12.67 0.26 24.96
CA GLU A 260 -13.72 1.15 25.45
C GLU A 260 -13.69 2.51 24.73
N PHE A 261 -12.48 3.03 24.44
CA PHE A 261 -12.31 4.24 23.69
C PHE A 261 -12.87 4.10 22.26
N LEU A 262 -12.54 3.03 21.54
CA LEU A 262 -13.07 2.77 20.19
C LEU A 262 -14.59 2.61 20.20
N GLU A 263 -15.14 1.86 21.17
CA GLU A 263 -16.58 1.66 21.30
C GLU A 263 -17.32 2.99 21.54
N SER A 264 -16.73 3.94 22.26
CA SER A 264 -17.31 5.27 22.48
C SER A 264 -17.51 6.08 21.19
N TYR A 265 -16.72 5.76 20.14
CA TYR A 265 -16.83 6.32 18.79
C TYR A 265 -17.55 5.39 17.80
N GLY A 266 -18.16 4.29 18.28
CA GLY A 266 -18.87 3.32 17.44
C GLY A 266 -17.94 2.46 16.58
N LEU A 267 -16.67 2.35 16.93
CA LEU A 267 -15.65 1.56 16.23
C LEU A 267 -15.37 0.27 17.00
N THR A 268 -15.05 -0.80 16.26
CA THR A 268 -14.60 -2.08 16.82
C THR A 268 -13.09 -2.30 16.70
N THR A 269 -12.47 -1.64 15.74
CA THR A 269 -11.03 -1.74 15.45
C THR A 269 -10.51 -0.39 15.00
N PRO A 270 -9.21 -0.10 15.18
CA PRO A 270 -8.58 1.11 14.65
C PRO A 270 -8.75 1.21 13.14
N SER A 271 -9.09 2.41 12.62
CA SER A 271 -9.21 2.65 11.19
C SER A 271 -7.88 2.46 10.46
N LEU A 272 -6.76 2.62 11.16
CA LEU A 272 -5.41 2.36 10.64
C LEU A 272 -5.23 0.91 10.20
N HIS A 273 -5.86 -0.07 10.85
CA HIS A 273 -5.79 -1.47 10.42
C HIS A 273 -6.35 -1.65 9.00
N THR A 274 -7.45 -0.95 8.69
CA THR A 274 -8.03 -0.96 7.34
C THR A 274 -7.12 -0.26 6.34
N VAL A 275 -6.49 0.87 6.72
CA VAL A 275 -5.52 1.56 5.85
C VAL A 275 -4.33 0.66 5.53
N ILE A 276 -3.74 0.01 6.52
CA ILE A 276 -2.59 -0.88 6.34
C ILE A 276 -2.96 -2.06 5.45
N GLY A 277 -4.05 -2.76 5.77
CA GLY A 277 -4.50 -3.93 5.02
C GLY A 277 -4.87 -3.60 3.57
N THR A 278 -5.59 -2.49 3.34
CA THR A 278 -5.93 -2.05 1.98
C THR A 278 -4.69 -1.62 1.20
N THR A 279 -3.73 -0.93 1.85
CA THR A 279 -2.46 -0.58 1.21
C THR A 279 -1.65 -1.82 0.82
N TYR A 280 -1.62 -2.83 1.68
CA TYR A 280 -0.97 -4.11 1.42
C TYR A 280 -1.57 -4.81 0.20
N ALA A 281 -2.90 -4.88 0.13
CA ALA A 281 -3.61 -5.44 -1.02
C ALA A 281 -3.41 -4.60 -2.30
N LEU A 282 -3.41 -3.26 -2.19
CA LEU A 282 -3.17 -2.34 -3.32
C LEU A 282 -1.80 -2.54 -3.96
N LEU A 283 -0.79 -2.90 -3.15
CA LEU A 283 0.56 -3.24 -3.60
C LEU A 283 0.63 -4.61 -4.30
N GLY A 284 -0.50 -5.32 -4.43
CA GLY A 284 -0.55 -6.67 -5.00
C GLY A 284 0.16 -7.71 -4.13
N LEU A 285 0.17 -7.51 -2.82
CA LEU A 285 0.80 -8.39 -1.84
C LEU A 285 -0.20 -9.33 -1.20
N GLN A 286 0.29 -10.49 -0.78
CA GLN A 286 -0.41 -11.47 0.03
C GLN A 286 0.54 -12.11 1.03
N SER A 287 -0.02 -12.79 2.04
CA SER A 287 0.75 -13.46 3.08
C SER A 287 0.58 -14.97 3.02
N PHE A 288 1.70 -15.69 3.19
CA PHE A 288 1.68 -17.08 3.61
C PHE A 288 2.31 -17.21 5.00
N PHE A 289 2.09 -18.32 5.66
CA PHE A 289 2.55 -18.53 7.03
C PHE A 289 3.54 -19.68 7.14
N THR A 290 4.44 -19.56 8.11
CA THR A 290 5.16 -20.68 8.69
C THR A 290 4.75 -20.80 10.15
N ALA A 291 4.42 -22.01 10.61
CA ALA A 291 3.97 -22.24 11.96
C ALA A 291 4.82 -23.33 12.63
N GLY A 292 5.52 -22.97 13.69
CA GLY A 292 6.39 -23.87 14.45
C GLY A 292 6.59 -23.41 15.89
N PRO A 293 7.12 -24.27 16.79
CA PRO A 293 7.27 -23.96 18.20
C PRO A 293 8.25 -22.82 18.50
N MET A 294 9.14 -22.48 17.55
CA MET A 294 10.06 -21.36 17.71
C MET A 294 9.45 -20.04 17.26
N GLU A 295 8.70 -20.06 16.16
CA GLU A 295 8.00 -18.89 15.65
C GLU A 295 6.77 -19.26 14.81
N VAL A 296 5.77 -18.40 14.85
CA VAL A 296 4.73 -18.27 13.85
C VAL A 296 4.98 -16.96 13.12
N ARG A 297 5.07 -17.03 11.79
CA ARG A 297 5.43 -15.86 10.99
C ARG A 297 4.61 -15.75 9.72
N ALA A 298 4.17 -14.53 9.43
CA ALA A 298 3.64 -14.15 8.14
C ALA A 298 4.77 -13.65 7.21
N TRP A 299 4.78 -14.17 5.99
CA TRP A 299 5.74 -13.83 4.96
C TRP A 299 5.05 -13.13 3.81
N THR A 300 5.59 -11.99 3.39
CA THR A 300 5.05 -11.19 2.29
C THR A 300 5.54 -11.70 0.95
N ILE A 301 4.61 -11.98 0.04
CA ILE A 301 4.89 -12.31 -1.36
C ILE A 301 3.95 -11.56 -2.31
N PRO A 302 4.35 -11.32 -3.57
CA PRO A 302 3.41 -10.86 -4.60
C PRO A 302 2.31 -11.89 -4.85
N VAL A 303 1.11 -11.41 -5.16
CA VAL A 303 0.02 -12.27 -5.67
C VAL A 303 0.49 -12.99 -6.92
N GLY A 304 0.28 -14.31 -6.98
CA GLY A 304 0.74 -15.15 -8.08
C GLY A 304 2.15 -15.71 -7.93
N ALA A 305 2.84 -15.45 -6.81
CA ALA A 305 4.16 -16.03 -6.53
C ALA A 305 4.10 -17.56 -6.43
N THR A 306 5.10 -18.23 -7.01
CA THR A 306 5.25 -19.68 -6.96
C THR A 306 5.88 -20.16 -5.64
N ALA A 307 5.74 -21.45 -5.32
CA ALA A 307 6.32 -22.03 -4.12
C ALA A 307 7.84 -21.84 -3.99
N PRO A 308 8.67 -21.97 -5.05
CA PRO A 308 10.09 -21.60 -4.97
C PRO A 308 10.33 -20.14 -4.63
N GLN A 309 9.57 -19.20 -5.23
CA GLN A 309 9.68 -17.77 -4.93
C GLN A 309 9.31 -17.48 -3.46
N ALA A 310 8.24 -18.11 -2.96
CA ALA A 310 7.87 -18.02 -1.55
C ALA A 310 8.98 -18.58 -0.64
N ALA A 311 9.59 -19.70 -1.00
CA ALA A 311 10.73 -20.26 -0.28
C ALA A 311 11.93 -19.29 -0.26
N GLY A 312 12.17 -18.58 -1.37
CA GLY A 312 13.22 -17.56 -1.51
C GLY A 312 13.07 -16.38 -0.55
N VAL A 313 11.82 -16.00 -0.21
CA VAL A 313 11.56 -14.95 0.78
C VAL A 313 11.98 -15.38 2.19
N ILE A 314 11.92 -16.68 2.50
CA ILE A 314 12.42 -17.22 3.78
C ILE A 314 13.95 -17.22 3.77
N HIS A 315 14.55 -17.79 2.73
CA HIS A 315 16.01 -17.83 2.53
C HIS A 315 16.34 -18.13 1.06
N THR A 316 17.36 -17.48 0.50
CA THR A 316 17.77 -17.66 -0.90
C THR A 316 18.10 -19.12 -1.24
N ASP A 317 18.78 -19.84 -0.32
CA ASP A 317 19.10 -21.26 -0.52
C ASP A 317 17.84 -22.14 -0.64
N PHE A 318 16.73 -21.73 -0.05
CA PHE A 318 15.47 -22.50 -0.13
C PHE A 318 14.85 -22.40 -1.53
N GLU A 319 15.01 -21.28 -2.22
CA GLU A 319 14.60 -21.13 -3.61
C GLU A 319 15.45 -21.97 -4.55
N GLU A 320 16.79 -21.84 -4.44
CA GLU A 320 17.74 -22.53 -5.32
C GLU A 320 17.62 -24.05 -5.19
N ARG A 321 17.47 -24.55 -3.97
CA ARG A 321 17.43 -25.98 -3.63
C ARG A 321 16.05 -26.52 -3.38
N PHE A 322 15.03 -25.80 -3.82
CA PHE A 322 13.64 -26.19 -3.61
C PHE A 322 13.34 -27.60 -4.18
N ILE A 323 12.78 -28.47 -3.35
CA ILE A 323 12.30 -29.79 -3.74
C ILE A 323 10.77 -29.76 -3.86
N ARG A 324 10.08 -29.39 -2.77
CA ARG A 324 8.62 -29.30 -2.68
C ARG A 324 8.21 -28.43 -1.49
N ALA A 325 6.97 -27.99 -1.49
CA ALA A 325 6.31 -27.40 -0.33
C ALA A 325 5.24 -28.36 0.21
N GLU A 326 5.22 -28.58 1.51
CA GLU A 326 4.09 -29.17 2.21
C GLU A 326 3.15 -28.03 2.56
N VAL A 327 1.91 -28.06 2.07
CA VAL A 327 0.96 -26.95 2.09
C VAL A 327 -0.31 -27.35 2.79
N ILE A 328 -0.76 -26.53 3.73
CA ILE A 328 -2.07 -26.65 4.38
C ILE A 328 -2.74 -25.29 4.27
N GLY A 329 -3.96 -25.23 3.70
CA GLY A 329 -4.72 -23.96 3.72
C GLY A 329 -5.06 -23.57 5.15
N TYR A 330 -5.05 -22.26 5.45
CA TYR A 330 -5.29 -21.72 6.79
C TYR A 330 -6.54 -22.32 7.46
N ASN A 331 -7.68 -22.31 6.77
CA ASN A 331 -8.93 -22.84 7.32
C ASN A 331 -8.83 -24.33 7.68
N ASP A 332 -8.17 -25.13 6.86
CA ASP A 332 -7.93 -26.54 7.15
C ASP A 332 -6.97 -26.74 8.33
N TYR A 333 -5.96 -25.87 8.46
CA TYR A 333 -5.01 -25.89 9.57
C TYR A 333 -5.73 -25.65 10.92
N ILE A 334 -6.60 -24.63 10.97
CA ILE A 334 -7.40 -24.31 12.17
C ILE A 334 -8.40 -25.45 12.47
N ALA A 335 -9.18 -25.89 11.47
CA ALA A 335 -10.19 -26.93 11.64
C ALA A 335 -9.62 -28.29 12.04
N CYS A 336 -8.34 -28.54 11.71
CA CYS A 336 -7.64 -29.76 12.06
C CYS A 336 -6.78 -29.63 13.32
N ASN A 337 -6.75 -28.47 13.96
CA ASN A 337 -5.92 -28.18 15.13
C ASN A 337 -4.42 -28.43 14.86
N GLY A 338 -3.92 -27.91 13.72
CA GLY A 338 -2.51 -27.92 13.38
C GLY A 338 -2.10 -28.94 12.32
N GLU A 339 -0.79 -29.01 12.06
CA GLU A 339 -0.20 -29.82 10.99
C GLU A 339 -0.48 -31.31 11.14
N SER A 340 -0.36 -31.87 12.35
CA SER A 340 -0.59 -33.30 12.59
C SER A 340 -2.02 -33.70 12.25
N GLY A 341 -3.01 -32.96 12.76
CA GLY A 341 -4.42 -33.22 12.47
C GLY A 341 -4.78 -33.02 11.00
N ALA A 342 -4.16 -32.06 10.33
CA ALA A 342 -4.33 -31.86 8.90
C ALA A 342 -3.74 -33.03 8.09
N ARG A 343 -2.59 -33.54 8.50
CA ARG A 343 -1.96 -34.74 7.88
C ARG A 343 -2.84 -35.96 8.03
N ASP A 344 -3.34 -36.23 9.24
CA ASP A 344 -4.21 -37.40 9.54
C ASP A 344 -5.53 -37.36 8.74
N LYS A 345 -6.04 -36.15 8.46
CA LYS A 345 -7.26 -35.93 7.66
C LYS A 345 -6.99 -35.78 6.16
N GLY A 346 -5.75 -35.97 5.69
CA GLY A 346 -5.37 -35.85 4.28
C GLY A 346 -5.47 -34.43 3.71
N LYS A 347 -5.36 -33.40 4.56
CA LYS A 347 -5.41 -31.97 4.19
C LYS A 347 -4.04 -31.38 3.89
N LEU A 348 -2.95 -32.06 4.28
CA LEU A 348 -1.61 -31.70 3.93
C LEU A 348 -1.32 -32.11 2.49
N ARG A 349 -1.08 -31.14 1.63
CA ARG A 349 -0.76 -31.32 0.21
C ARG A 349 0.75 -31.27 0.00
N SER A 350 1.26 -31.99 -0.98
CA SER A 350 2.66 -31.91 -1.41
C SER A 350 2.71 -31.26 -2.78
N GLU A 351 3.23 -30.05 -2.86
CA GLU A 351 3.18 -29.20 -4.05
C GLU A 351 4.58 -29.00 -4.65
N GLY A 352 4.64 -28.96 -5.98
CA GLY A 352 5.87 -28.80 -6.76
C GLY A 352 6.20 -27.32 -7.06
N ARG A 353 7.14 -27.16 -8.02
CA ARG A 353 7.68 -25.83 -8.39
C ARG A 353 6.66 -24.89 -9.03
N ASP A 354 5.65 -25.43 -9.69
CA ASP A 354 4.63 -24.65 -10.43
C ASP A 354 3.44 -24.25 -9.56
N TYR A 355 3.43 -24.66 -8.29
CA TYR A 355 2.37 -24.29 -7.37
C TYR A 355 2.37 -22.81 -7.10
N THR A 356 1.25 -22.14 -7.39
CA THR A 356 1.01 -20.74 -7.02
C THR A 356 0.48 -20.71 -5.59
N VAL A 357 1.22 -20.06 -4.70
CA VAL A 357 0.86 -19.94 -3.29
C VAL A 357 -0.39 -19.10 -3.14
N ALA A 358 -1.36 -19.61 -2.39
CA ALA A 358 -2.57 -18.88 -2.05
C ALA A 358 -2.37 -18.04 -0.78
N ASP A 359 -3.15 -16.94 -0.67
CA ASP A 359 -3.17 -16.15 0.56
C ASP A 359 -3.67 -17.01 1.73
N GLY A 360 -2.91 -17.02 2.82
CA GLY A 360 -3.21 -17.80 4.00
C GLY A 360 -2.69 -19.25 3.99
N ASP A 361 -1.99 -19.70 2.96
CA ASP A 361 -1.34 -21.01 3.01
C ASP A 361 -0.32 -21.10 4.15
N VAL A 362 -0.33 -22.21 4.90
CA VAL A 362 0.72 -22.54 5.87
C VAL A 362 1.70 -23.49 5.19
N LEU A 363 2.94 -23.03 5.01
CA LEU A 363 3.96 -23.72 4.22
C LEU A 363 5.06 -24.33 5.10
N HIS A 364 5.47 -25.56 4.73
CA HIS A 364 6.71 -26.16 5.22
C HIS A 364 7.59 -26.50 4.01
N ILE A 365 8.67 -25.78 3.82
CA ILE A 365 9.55 -25.91 2.66
C ILE A 365 10.50 -27.10 2.85
N ARG A 366 10.57 -27.97 1.84
CA ARG A 366 11.55 -29.07 1.75
C ARG A 366 12.57 -28.73 0.68
N PHE A 367 13.83 -28.64 1.07
CA PHE A 367 14.95 -28.29 0.19
C PHE A 367 16.09 -29.30 0.34
N ALA A 368 16.97 -29.37 -0.67
CA ALA A 368 18.13 -30.27 -0.63
C ALA A 368 19.18 -29.75 0.38
N PRO A 369 19.71 -30.62 1.26
CA PRO A 369 20.80 -30.26 2.15
C PRO A 369 22.07 -29.88 1.36
N ASN A 370 23.01 -29.22 2.05
CA ASN A 370 24.34 -28.91 1.51
C ASN A 370 25.16 -30.17 1.29
#